data_83ad9eb4c80f8e79922c14e636351b6d
#
_entry.id   83ad9eb4c80f8e79922c14e636351b6d
#
_cell.length_a   1.000
_cell.length_b   1.000
_cell.length_c   1.000
_cell.angle_alpha   90.00
_cell.angle_beta   90.00
_cell.angle_gamma   90.00
#
_symmetry.space_group_name_H-M   'P 1'
#
loop_
_entity.id
_entity.type
_entity.pdbx_description
1 polymer ?
#
loop_
_entity_poly.entity_id
_entity_poly.type
_entity_poly.pdbx_seq_one_letter_code
_entity_poly.pdbx_strand_id
1 'polypeptide(L)'
;MAVICATIGRGRHSSLLEEWKAAAEAGADLVELRIDCLRRDPDLKRLLKDRYTPFVFTIRRGVDGGMWRGDEEKRKQILREAIVLGVDYVDLEVDIAGDIRRFGSTKRLVSYHNFKKMPEDLDEIVARCNECDPDVVKVAVAAQSIAEASRVLKLADGAKHPTITI
;
A
#
# COMPACT_ATOMS: atom_id res chain seq x y z
N MET A 1 15.47 1.94 -13.77
CA MET A 1 16.12 2.31 -12.49
C MET A 1 15.22 1.76 -11.38
N ALA A 2 15.77 1.10 -10.36
CA ALA A 2 14.99 0.59 -9.23
C ALA A 2 14.54 1.77 -8.36
N VAL A 3 13.31 1.68 -7.81
CA VAL A 3 12.73 2.67 -6.89
C VAL A 3 12.87 2.15 -5.47
N ILE A 4 13.48 2.92 -4.58
CA ILE A 4 13.61 2.58 -3.17
C ILE A 4 12.40 3.14 -2.42
N CYS A 5 11.56 2.25 -1.89
CA CYS A 5 10.41 2.59 -1.07
C CYS A 5 10.68 2.24 0.41
N ALA A 6 10.69 3.25 1.28
CA ALA A 6 10.83 3.06 2.72
C ALA A 6 9.45 2.97 3.39
N THR A 7 9.21 1.91 4.18
CA THR A 7 7.95 1.75 4.92
C THR A 7 8.09 2.32 6.33
N ILE A 8 7.18 3.24 6.70
CA ILE A 8 7.19 3.94 7.98
C ILE A 8 5.87 3.73 8.71
N GLY A 9 5.94 3.18 9.93
CA GLY A 9 4.79 3.02 10.83
C GLY A 9 5.10 3.59 12.20
N ARG A 10 4.39 4.66 12.63
CA ARG A 10 4.55 5.32 13.93
C ARG A 10 3.22 5.66 14.57
N GLY A 11 3.18 5.60 15.89
CA GLY A 11 1.95 5.86 16.65
C GLY A 11 1.56 7.33 16.78
N ARG A 12 2.44 8.28 16.36
CA ARG A 12 2.21 9.72 16.43
C ARG A 12 2.52 10.38 15.10
N HIS A 13 1.71 11.38 14.72
CA HIS A 13 1.94 12.15 13.49
C HIS A 13 3.32 12.82 13.44
N SER A 14 3.80 13.41 14.57
CA SER A 14 5.12 14.03 14.61
C SER A 14 6.22 13.04 14.27
N SER A 15 6.22 11.87 14.92
CA SER A 15 7.24 10.84 14.68
C SER A 15 7.14 10.23 13.27
N LEU A 16 5.91 10.15 12.70
CA LEU A 16 5.71 9.71 11.32
C LEU A 16 6.35 10.70 10.33
N LEU A 17 6.11 12.01 10.55
CA LEU A 17 6.67 13.06 9.70
C LEU A 17 8.19 13.20 9.84
N GLU A 18 8.73 13.09 11.06
CA GLU A 18 10.17 13.11 11.33
C GLU A 18 10.90 11.98 10.59
N GLU A 19 10.35 10.76 10.62
CA GLU A 19 10.94 9.64 9.89
C GLU A 19 10.75 9.72 8.38
N TRP A 20 9.62 10.26 7.92
CA TRP A 20 9.44 10.51 6.49
C TRP A 20 10.52 11.46 5.97
N LYS A 21 10.76 12.55 6.71
CA LYS A 21 11.83 13.49 6.40
C LYS A 21 13.21 12.81 6.37
N ALA A 22 13.52 12.04 7.41
CA ALA A 22 14.78 11.30 7.49
C ALA A 22 14.95 10.28 6.35
N ALA A 23 13.89 9.56 5.96
CA ALA A 23 13.94 8.65 4.83
C ALA A 23 14.20 9.37 3.49
N ALA A 24 13.57 10.53 3.30
CA ALA A 24 13.81 11.39 2.13
C ALA A 24 15.27 11.87 2.07
N GLU A 25 15.79 12.36 3.18
CA GLU A 25 17.20 12.80 3.31
C GLU A 25 18.20 11.65 3.10
N ALA A 26 17.80 10.41 3.44
CA ALA A 26 18.59 9.20 3.19
C ALA A 26 18.49 8.67 1.74
N GLY A 27 17.71 9.33 0.88
CA GLY A 27 17.60 9.00 -0.55
C GLY A 27 16.49 8.02 -0.91
N ALA A 28 15.45 7.86 -0.08
CA ALA A 28 14.26 7.12 -0.48
C ALA A 28 13.52 7.86 -1.61
N ASP A 29 13.20 7.15 -2.70
CA ASP A 29 12.46 7.71 -3.83
C ASP A 29 10.95 7.79 -3.54
N LEU A 30 10.46 6.90 -2.68
CA LEU A 30 9.07 6.73 -2.28
C LEU A 30 9.01 6.34 -0.81
N VAL A 31 7.94 6.71 -0.11
CA VAL A 31 7.69 6.28 1.27
C VAL A 31 6.30 5.69 1.39
N GLU A 32 6.16 4.52 2.01
CA GLU A 32 4.87 3.98 2.43
C GLU A 32 4.57 4.48 3.86
N LEU A 33 3.53 5.31 4.02
CA LEU A 33 3.06 5.76 5.32
C LEU A 33 1.97 4.82 5.85
N ARG A 34 2.30 4.05 6.89
CA ARG A 34 1.40 3.11 7.58
C ARG A 34 0.51 3.86 8.57
N ILE A 35 -0.59 4.37 8.07
CA ILE A 35 -1.57 5.16 8.82
C ILE A 35 -2.29 4.32 9.87
N ASP A 36 -2.45 3.03 9.61
CA ASP A 36 -3.00 2.05 10.57
C ASP A 36 -2.19 1.94 11.87
N CYS A 37 -0.92 2.36 11.88
CA CYS A 37 -0.08 2.42 13.08
C CYS A 37 -0.38 3.61 13.98
N LEU A 38 -1.08 4.65 13.49
CA LEU A 38 -1.41 5.83 14.29
C LEU A 38 -2.36 5.47 15.44
N ARG A 39 -2.12 6.05 16.63
CA ARG A 39 -2.97 5.87 17.82
C ARG A 39 -4.24 6.71 17.80
N ARG A 40 -4.37 7.65 16.86
CA ARG A 40 -5.51 8.55 16.64
C ARG A 40 -5.83 8.60 15.17
N ASP A 41 -7.03 9.04 14.83
CA ASP A 41 -7.44 9.27 13.46
C ASP A 41 -6.42 10.16 12.73
N PRO A 42 -6.14 9.90 11.43
CA PRO A 42 -5.16 10.67 10.69
C PRO A 42 -5.61 12.12 10.47
N ASP A 43 -4.73 13.05 10.74
CA ASP A 43 -4.86 14.44 10.31
C ASP A 43 -4.29 14.57 8.90
N LEU A 44 -5.15 14.36 7.90
CA LEU A 44 -4.75 14.34 6.49
C LEU A 44 -4.17 15.69 6.04
N LYS A 45 -4.70 16.80 6.53
CA LYS A 45 -4.19 18.14 6.19
C LYS A 45 -2.76 18.32 6.68
N ARG A 46 -2.47 17.85 7.88
CA ARG A 46 -1.13 17.89 8.44
C ARG A 46 -0.16 16.99 7.67
N LEU A 47 -0.58 15.78 7.31
CA LEU A 47 0.24 14.84 6.53
C LEU A 47 0.56 15.38 5.13
N LEU A 48 -0.35 16.16 4.52
CA LEU A 48 -0.19 16.69 3.18
C LEU A 48 0.51 18.06 3.12
N LYS A 49 0.70 18.71 4.28
CA LYS A 49 1.31 20.04 4.34
C LYS A 49 2.78 20.03 3.93
N ASP A 50 3.54 19.07 4.47
CA ASP A 50 4.99 18.98 4.30
C ASP A 50 5.30 17.66 3.59
N ARG A 51 5.37 17.68 2.24
CA ARG A 51 5.71 16.49 1.44
C ARG A 51 7.22 16.47 1.23
N TYR A 52 7.89 15.44 1.75
CA TYR A 52 9.33 15.26 1.60
C TYR A 52 9.69 14.44 0.36
N THR A 53 8.89 13.41 0.04
CA THR A 53 8.95 12.58 -1.17
C THR A 53 7.53 12.20 -1.57
N PRO A 54 7.31 11.68 -2.79
CA PRO A 54 6.07 10.95 -3.10
C PRO A 54 5.82 9.85 -2.07
N PHE A 55 4.55 9.55 -1.78
CA PHE A 55 4.22 8.55 -0.77
C PHE A 55 2.99 7.70 -1.09
N VAL A 56 2.97 6.50 -0.53
CA VAL A 56 1.83 5.59 -0.53
C VAL A 56 1.07 5.77 0.79
N PHE A 57 -0.20 6.11 0.71
CA PHE A 57 -1.10 6.19 1.86
C PHE A 57 -1.72 4.81 2.10
N THR A 58 -1.32 4.15 3.21
CA THR A 58 -1.72 2.78 3.51
C THR A 58 -2.44 2.70 4.85
N ILE A 59 -3.67 2.13 4.86
CA ILE A 59 -4.40 1.74 6.08
C ILE A 59 -4.62 0.24 6.04
N ARG A 60 -3.66 -0.54 6.55
CA ARG A 60 -3.69 -2.00 6.48
C ARG A 60 -4.54 -2.62 7.59
N ARG A 61 -5.48 -3.50 7.21
CA ARG A 61 -6.34 -4.26 8.15
C ARG A 61 -5.53 -5.29 8.93
N GLY A 62 -6.03 -5.63 10.13
CA GLY A 62 -5.42 -6.67 10.95
C GLY A 62 -5.38 -8.06 10.28
N VAL A 63 -6.38 -8.39 9.47
CA VAL A 63 -6.44 -9.65 8.71
C VAL A 63 -5.35 -9.74 7.63
N ASP A 64 -4.88 -8.60 7.13
CA ASP A 64 -3.83 -8.46 6.12
C ASP A 64 -2.47 -8.06 6.75
N GLY A 65 -2.26 -8.37 8.02
CA GLY A 65 -1.00 -8.10 8.74
C GLY A 65 -0.83 -6.64 9.19
N GLY A 66 -1.88 -5.84 9.20
CA GLY A 66 -1.86 -4.46 9.66
C GLY A 66 -2.34 -4.27 11.09
N MET A 67 -2.49 -3.00 11.48
CA MET A 67 -2.88 -2.59 12.82
C MET A 67 -4.27 -1.94 12.89
N TRP A 68 -4.96 -1.75 11.76
CA TRP A 68 -6.32 -1.19 11.76
C TRP A 68 -7.29 -2.10 12.51
N ARG A 69 -8.01 -1.52 13.49
CA ARG A 69 -9.02 -2.21 14.33
C ARG A 69 -10.37 -1.51 14.30
N GLY A 70 -10.48 -0.42 13.53
CA GLY A 70 -11.72 0.34 13.39
C GLY A 70 -12.70 -0.31 12.43
N ASP A 71 -13.83 0.36 12.25
CA ASP A 71 -14.87 -0.01 11.30
C ASP A 71 -14.36 0.09 9.85
N GLU A 72 -14.81 -0.82 8.98
CA GLU A 72 -14.36 -0.92 7.59
C GLU A 72 -14.88 0.24 6.73
N GLU A 73 -16.11 0.69 6.95
CA GLU A 73 -16.66 1.83 6.20
C GLU A 73 -15.94 3.14 6.60
N LYS A 74 -15.59 3.30 7.88
CA LYS A 74 -14.74 4.40 8.33
C LYS A 74 -13.37 4.36 7.62
N ARG A 75 -12.75 3.18 7.48
CA ARG A 75 -11.48 3.01 6.78
C ARG A 75 -11.60 3.41 5.31
N LYS A 76 -12.62 2.91 4.62
CA LYS A 76 -12.91 3.27 3.23
C LYS A 76 -13.17 4.76 3.05
N GLN A 77 -13.86 5.39 4.02
CA GLN A 77 -14.08 6.84 4.00
C GLN A 77 -12.76 7.61 4.08
N ILE A 78 -11.86 7.24 4.99
CA ILE A 78 -10.53 7.89 5.12
C ILE A 78 -9.71 7.70 3.84
N LEU A 79 -9.74 6.51 3.21
CA LEU A 79 -9.08 6.27 1.92
C LEU A 79 -9.65 7.16 0.81
N ARG A 80 -10.98 7.33 0.73
CA ARG A 80 -11.63 8.24 -0.24
C ARG A 80 -11.25 9.70 0.02
N GLU A 81 -11.21 10.13 1.28
CA GLU A 81 -10.78 11.49 1.65
C GLU A 81 -9.32 11.74 1.26
N ALA A 82 -8.43 10.77 1.50
CA ALA A 82 -7.03 10.86 1.09
C ALA A 82 -6.88 11.01 -0.43
N ILE A 83 -7.66 10.26 -1.21
CA ILE A 83 -7.69 10.34 -2.68
C ILE A 83 -8.16 11.75 -3.12
N VAL A 84 -9.25 12.25 -2.54
CA VAL A 84 -9.79 13.58 -2.87
C VAL A 84 -8.79 14.69 -2.53
N LEU A 85 -8.04 14.53 -1.45
CA LEU A 85 -6.99 15.47 -1.06
C LEU A 85 -5.69 15.33 -1.88
N GLY A 86 -5.61 14.34 -2.78
CA GLY A 86 -4.54 14.20 -3.75
C GLY A 86 -3.25 13.62 -3.15
N VAL A 87 -3.34 12.52 -2.39
CA VAL A 87 -2.17 11.69 -2.06
C VAL A 87 -1.55 11.14 -3.35
N ASP A 88 -0.23 10.85 -3.35
CA ASP A 88 0.44 10.40 -4.57
C ASP A 88 -0.02 8.99 -4.95
N TYR A 89 -0.03 8.08 -3.97
CA TYR A 89 -0.54 6.71 -4.12
C TYR A 89 -1.47 6.36 -2.95
N VAL A 90 -2.47 5.53 -3.22
CA VAL A 90 -3.32 4.89 -2.21
C VAL A 90 -3.20 3.37 -2.33
N ASP A 91 -2.98 2.68 -1.21
CA ASP A 91 -2.99 1.21 -1.18
C ASP A 91 -4.42 0.72 -0.91
N LEU A 92 -4.94 -0.09 -1.81
CA LEU A 92 -6.29 -0.65 -1.77
C LEU A 92 -6.18 -2.17 -1.88
N GLU A 93 -6.67 -2.90 -0.88
CA GLU A 93 -6.77 -4.36 -1.01
C GLU A 93 -7.71 -4.74 -2.15
N VAL A 94 -7.41 -5.82 -2.85
CA VAL A 94 -8.12 -6.27 -4.06
C VAL A 94 -9.63 -6.45 -3.85
N ASP A 95 -10.06 -6.80 -2.63
CA ASP A 95 -11.47 -7.00 -2.28
C ASP A 95 -12.27 -5.70 -2.10
N ILE A 96 -11.59 -4.57 -1.87
CA ILE A 96 -12.24 -3.25 -1.74
C ILE A 96 -11.90 -2.29 -2.88
N ALA A 97 -10.92 -2.63 -3.70
CA ALA A 97 -10.45 -1.74 -4.76
C ALA A 97 -11.56 -1.36 -5.75
N GLY A 98 -12.51 -2.28 -6.01
CA GLY A 98 -13.69 -2.02 -6.84
C GLY A 98 -14.68 -1.02 -6.24
N ASP A 99 -14.76 -0.91 -4.92
CA ASP A 99 -15.67 -0.01 -4.19
C ASP A 99 -15.17 1.43 -4.14
N ILE A 100 -13.89 1.65 -4.43
CA ILE A 100 -13.23 2.96 -4.31
C ILE A 100 -12.88 3.46 -5.71
N ARG A 101 -13.63 4.45 -6.18
CA ARG A 101 -13.44 5.02 -7.52
C ARG A 101 -12.14 5.81 -7.62
N ARG A 102 -11.52 5.76 -8.81
CA ARG A 102 -10.40 6.64 -9.16
C ARG A 102 -10.87 8.10 -9.16
N PHE A 103 -10.04 8.98 -8.61
CA PHE A 103 -10.29 10.42 -8.62
C PHE A 103 -8.97 11.21 -8.66
N GLY A 104 -8.95 12.30 -9.41
CA GLY A 104 -7.78 13.16 -9.56
C GLY A 104 -6.57 12.43 -10.15
N SER A 105 -5.39 12.76 -9.66
CA SER A 105 -4.11 12.19 -10.10
C SER A 105 -3.56 11.10 -9.17
N THR A 106 -4.29 10.76 -8.09
CA THR A 106 -3.88 9.72 -7.14
C THR A 106 -3.74 8.38 -7.84
N LYS A 107 -2.58 7.76 -7.73
CA LYS A 107 -2.30 6.43 -8.28
C LYS A 107 -2.79 5.34 -7.34
N ARG A 108 -3.26 4.25 -7.92
CA ARG A 108 -3.84 3.10 -7.21
C ARG A 108 -2.81 1.98 -7.13
N LEU A 109 -2.39 1.64 -5.92
CA LEU A 109 -1.66 0.43 -5.64
C LEU A 109 -2.69 -0.61 -5.17
N VAL A 110 -2.99 -1.60 -6.03
CA VAL A 110 -3.92 -2.69 -5.68
C VAL A 110 -3.13 -3.84 -5.09
N SER A 111 -3.49 -4.25 -3.87
CA SER A 111 -2.68 -5.18 -3.08
C SER A 111 -3.43 -6.43 -2.64
N TYR A 112 -2.68 -7.52 -2.53
CA TYR A 112 -3.09 -8.77 -1.89
C TYR A 112 -2.04 -9.21 -0.86
N HIS A 113 -2.49 -9.70 0.30
CA HIS A 113 -1.63 -10.16 1.38
C HIS A 113 -2.09 -11.50 1.94
N ASN A 114 -1.16 -12.45 2.11
CA ASN A 114 -1.39 -13.70 2.82
C ASN A 114 -0.12 -14.14 3.55
N PHE A 115 -0.01 -13.76 4.81
CA PHE A 115 1.15 -14.10 5.65
C PHE A 115 1.11 -15.49 6.27
N LYS A 116 0.12 -16.33 5.91
CA LYS A 116 0.02 -17.70 6.41
C LYS A 116 0.57 -18.72 5.43
N LYS A 117 0.34 -18.51 4.14
CA LYS A 117 0.77 -19.41 3.06
C LYS A 117 0.74 -18.70 1.71
N MET A 118 1.44 -19.27 0.74
CA MET A 118 1.21 -18.93 -0.65
C MET A 118 -0.10 -19.56 -1.14
N PRO A 119 -1.03 -18.80 -1.74
CA PRO A 119 -2.28 -19.33 -2.28
C PRO A 119 -2.00 -20.15 -3.56
N GLU A 120 -2.81 -21.19 -3.78
CA GLU A 120 -2.72 -22.01 -4.99
C GLU A 120 -3.18 -21.25 -6.23
N ASP A 121 -4.21 -20.41 -6.06
CA ASP A 121 -4.85 -19.54 -7.07
C ASP A 121 -4.15 -18.18 -7.26
N LEU A 122 -2.83 -18.12 -7.04
CA LEU A 122 -2.06 -16.87 -7.08
C LEU A 122 -2.23 -16.10 -8.39
N ASP A 123 -2.28 -16.80 -9.51
CA ASP A 123 -2.43 -16.19 -10.85
C ASP A 123 -3.83 -15.57 -11.03
N GLU A 124 -4.88 -16.19 -10.47
CA GLU A 124 -6.25 -15.65 -10.46
C GLU A 124 -6.34 -14.41 -9.55
N ILE A 125 -5.63 -14.41 -8.41
CA ILE A 125 -5.53 -13.26 -7.52
C ILE A 125 -4.90 -12.07 -8.26
N VAL A 126 -3.81 -12.30 -8.99
CA VAL A 126 -3.14 -11.27 -9.81
C VAL A 126 -4.06 -10.77 -10.92
N ALA A 127 -4.81 -11.67 -11.57
CA ALA A 127 -5.81 -11.27 -12.57
C ALA A 127 -6.88 -10.35 -11.97
N ARG A 128 -7.44 -10.68 -10.80
CA ARG A 128 -8.39 -9.81 -10.07
C ARG A 128 -7.79 -8.46 -9.70
N CYS A 129 -6.52 -8.42 -9.28
CA CYS A 129 -5.84 -7.14 -9.03
C CYS A 129 -5.78 -6.28 -10.30
N ASN A 130 -5.48 -6.90 -11.45
CA ASN A 130 -5.41 -6.21 -12.74
C ASN A 130 -6.78 -5.70 -13.25
N GLU A 131 -7.88 -6.33 -12.86
CA GLU A 131 -9.26 -5.90 -13.18
C GLU A 131 -9.70 -4.67 -12.37
N CYS A 132 -9.03 -4.38 -11.26
CA CYS A 132 -9.34 -3.25 -10.38
C CYS A 132 -8.73 -1.91 -10.85
N ASP A 133 -8.32 -1.76 -12.10
CA ASP A 133 -7.71 -0.54 -12.64
C ASP A 133 -6.51 -0.04 -11.80
N PRO A 134 -5.44 -0.86 -11.61
CA PRO A 134 -4.27 -0.48 -10.83
C PRO A 134 -3.28 0.35 -11.66
N ASP A 135 -2.51 1.22 -10.99
CA ASP A 135 -1.24 1.75 -11.52
C ASP A 135 -0.07 0.86 -11.10
N VAL A 136 -0.20 0.17 -9.95
CA VAL A 136 0.77 -0.78 -9.41
C VAL A 136 0.02 -1.95 -8.79
N VAL A 137 0.49 -3.17 -8.99
CA VAL A 137 0.01 -4.37 -8.29
C VAL A 137 1.01 -4.75 -7.21
N LYS A 138 0.53 -5.12 -6.00
CA LYS A 138 1.38 -5.60 -4.90
C LYS A 138 0.87 -6.95 -4.40
N VAL A 139 1.75 -7.94 -4.37
CA VAL A 139 1.46 -9.28 -3.85
C VAL A 139 2.48 -9.62 -2.76
N ALA A 140 2.00 -9.82 -1.54
CA ALA A 140 2.80 -10.19 -0.39
C ALA A 140 2.29 -11.50 0.20
N VAL A 141 3.08 -12.58 0.11
CA VAL A 141 2.67 -13.91 0.54
C VAL A 141 3.80 -14.66 1.26
N ALA A 142 3.44 -15.53 2.20
CA ALA A 142 4.42 -16.37 2.89
C ALA A 142 4.80 -17.57 2.02
N ALA A 143 5.94 -17.48 1.33
CA ALA A 143 6.53 -18.60 0.61
C ALA A 143 7.24 -19.56 1.62
N GLN A 144 6.95 -20.85 1.54
CA GLN A 144 7.52 -21.88 2.42
C GLN A 144 8.63 -22.69 1.75
N SER A 145 8.91 -22.42 0.47
CA SER A 145 9.95 -23.09 -0.29
C SER A 145 10.59 -22.15 -1.31
N ILE A 146 11.80 -22.51 -1.79
CA ILE A 146 12.48 -21.76 -2.86
C ILE A 146 11.62 -21.77 -4.16
N ALA A 147 10.93 -22.86 -4.44
CA ALA A 147 10.05 -22.96 -5.60
C ALA A 147 8.89 -21.97 -5.51
N GLU A 148 8.25 -21.86 -4.35
CA GLU A 148 7.20 -20.86 -4.11
C GLU A 148 7.73 -19.42 -4.19
N ALA A 149 8.87 -19.12 -3.56
CA ALA A 149 9.50 -17.81 -3.66
C ALA A 149 9.82 -17.43 -5.12
N SER A 150 10.35 -18.39 -5.90
CA SER A 150 10.60 -18.20 -7.33
C SER A 150 9.32 -17.93 -8.11
N ARG A 151 8.20 -18.61 -7.79
CA ARG A 151 6.90 -18.35 -8.42
C ARG A 151 6.41 -16.94 -8.15
N VAL A 152 6.53 -16.48 -6.90
CA VAL A 152 6.13 -15.11 -6.50
C VAL A 152 6.97 -14.06 -7.23
N LEU A 153 8.29 -14.23 -7.28
CA LEU A 153 9.19 -13.29 -7.98
C LEU A 153 8.87 -13.20 -9.48
N LYS A 154 8.53 -14.31 -10.12
CA LYS A 154 8.18 -14.36 -11.56
C LYS A 154 6.90 -13.60 -11.90
N LEU A 155 6.03 -13.26 -10.93
CA LEU A 155 4.85 -12.44 -11.19
C LEU A 155 5.21 -11.04 -11.71
N ALA A 156 6.41 -10.54 -11.42
CA ALA A 156 6.89 -9.26 -11.93
C ALA A 156 7.39 -9.36 -13.39
N ASP A 157 7.73 -10.56 -13.86
CA ASP A 157 8.25 -10.77 -15.20
C ASP A 157 7.12 -10.69 -16.24
N GLY A 158 7.18 -9.69 -17.13
CA GLY A 158 6.16 -9.49 -18.16
C GLY A 158 4.78 -9.06 -17.64
N ALA A 159 4.71 -8.59 -16.39
CA ALA A 159 3.47 -8.12 -15.80
C ALA A 159 2.86 -6.94 -16.58
N LYS A 160 1.51 -6.89 -16.65
CA LYS A 160 0.77 -5.82 -17.33
C LYS A 160 0.99 -4.44 -16.69
N HIS A 161 1.17 -4.42 -15.38
CA HIS A 161 1.43 -3.21 -14.59
C HIS A 161 2.70 -3.40 -13.76
N PRO A 162 3.40 -2.33 -13.34
CA PRO A 162 4.46 -2.42 -12.36
C PRO A 162 4.01 -3.28 -11.16
N THR A 163 4.77 -4.31 -10.82
CA THR A 163 4.37 -5.30 -9.81
C THR A 163 5.40 -5.39 -8.71
N ILE A 164 4.93 -5.28 -7.46
CA ILE A 164 5.72 -5.46 -6.24
C ILE A 164 5.43 -6.85 -5.70
N THR A 165 6.47 -7.66 -5.51
CA THR A 165 6.39 -9.00 -4.92
C THR A 165 7.18 -9.07 -3.63
N ILE A 166 6.56 -9.62 -2.58
CA ILE A 166 7.14 -9.76 -1.23
C ILE A 166 6.85 -11.16 -0.70
#